data_7555d6a0700d4088aca0f56e45315840
#
_entry.id   7555d6a0700d4088aca0f56e45315840
#
_cell.length_a   1.000
_cell.length_b   1.000
_cell.length_c   1.000
_cell.angle_alpha   90.00
_cell.angle_beta   90.00
_cell.angle_gamma   90.00
#
_symmetry.space_group_name_H-M   'P 1'
#
loop_
_entity.id
_entity.type
_entity.pdbx_description
1 polymer ?
#
loop_
_entity_poly.entity_id
_entity_poly.type
_entity_poly.pdbx_seq_one_letter_code
_entity_poly.pdbx_strand_id
1 'polypeptide(L)'
;YFYNYLKKNKKILFNKTNIIPNILFVSAKSLSKKRSLKIPKKLWLKNCLLATRLKEVDIIIELIGGSEGIAKKLVFEALKNKKHVITANKALIAKYGDQLAKIAEKNKVNLEFEAAVCGGIPIIRSIKEGLIANNINKIYGILNGTSNYILSSMDKDKLEYKDSLLKAKSLG
;
A
#
# COMPACT_ATOMS: atom_id res chain seq x y z
N TYR A 1 8.81 -10.46 2.89
CA TYR A 1 8.04 -11.14 1.83
C TYR A 1 8.34 -10.55 0.45
N PHE A 2 8.07 -9.26 0.19
CA PHE A 2 8.19 -8.58 -1.11
C PHE A 2 9.58 -8.71 -1.76
N TYR A 3 10.66 -8.47 -1.00
CA TYR A 3 12.03 -8.63 -1.49
C TYR A 3 12.30 -10.03 -2.07
N ASN A 4 11.87 -11.07 -1.35
CA ASN A 4 12.03 -12.45 -1.81
C ASN A 4 11.16 -12.77 -3.03
N TYR A 5 9.94 -12.24 -3.05
CA TYR A 5 9.04 -12.43 -4.17
C TYR A 5 9.67 -11.89 -5.46
N LEU A 6 10.17 -10.67 -5.46
CA LEU A 6 10.84 -10.10 -6.61
C LEU A 6 12.08 -10.87 -7.03
N LYS A 7 12.89 -11.31 -6.05
CA LYS A 7 14.09 -12.08 -6.34
C LYS A 7 13.78 -13.45 -6.97
N LYS A 8 12.79 -14.16 -6.42
CA LYS A 8 12.39 -15.49 -6.93
C LYS A 8 11.70 -15.42 -8.29
N ASN A 9 10.91 -14.38 -8.53
CA ASN A 9 10.08 -14.28 -9.73
C ASN A 9 10.68 -13.36 -10.82
N LYS A 10 11.95 -13.01 -10.71
CA LYS A 10 12.63 -12.08 -11.65
C LYS A 10 12.43 -12.45 -13.11
N LYS A 11 12.62 -13.73 -13.47
CA LYS A 11 12.46 -14.25 -14.84
C LYS A 11 11.00 -14.17 -15.31
N ILE A 12 10.06 -14.53 -14.45
CA ILE A 12 8.62 -14.48 -14.75
C ILE A 12 8.17 -13.03 -14.96
N LEU A 13 8.64 -12.11 -14.11
CA LEU A 13 8.34 -10.68 -14.24
C LEU A 13 8.89 -10.13 -15.54
N PHE A 14 10.15 -10.44 -15.88
CA PHE A 14 10.75 -10.03 -17.13
C PHE A 14 9.95 -10.54 -18.35
N ASN A 15 9.61 -11.81 -18.40
CA ASN A 15 8.85 -12.38 -19.51
C ASN A 15 7.46 -11.75 -19.70
N LYS A 16 6.85 -11.24 -18.60
CA LYS A 16 5.52 -10.60 -18.66
C LYS A 16 5.55 -9.11 -18.95
N THR A 17 6.59 -8.42 -18.53
CA THR A 17 6.60 -6.95 -18.52
C THR A 17 7.78 -6.34 -19.28
N ASN A 18 8.74 -7.16 -19.70
CA ASN A 18 10.04 -6.76 -20.22
C ASN A 18 10.83 -5.83 -19.27
N ILE A 19 10.49 -5.85 -17.97
CA ILE A 19 11.11 -5.02 -16.92
C ILE A 19 11.67 -5.91 -15.83
N ILE A 20 12.87 -5.58 -15.37
CA ILE A 20 13.50 -6.20 -14.20
C ILE A 20 13.55 -5.16 -13.08
N PRO A 21 12.65 -5.24 -12.06
CA PRO A 21 12.75 -4.35 -10.92
C PRO A 21 14.03 -4.62 -10.14
N ASN A 22 14.79 -3.54 -9.86
CA ASN A 22 16.00 -3.58 -9.07
C ASN A 22 15.77 -2.93 -7.71
N ILE A 23 16.00 -3.66 -6.62
CA ILE A 23 15.88 -3.12 -5.27
C ILE A 23 17.22 -2.48 -4.89
N LEU A 24 17.24 -1.16 -4.88
CA LEU A 24 18.42 -0.38 -4.51
C LEU A 24 18.58 -0.29 -2.99
N PHE A 25 17.48 -0.04 -2.28
CA PHE A 25 17.51 0.19 -0.83
C PHE A 25 16.33 -0.50 -0.12
N VAL A 26 16.60 -0.86 1.12
CA VAL A 26 15.59 -1.35 2.07
C VAL A 26 15.77 -0.60 3.39
N SER A 27 14.68 -0.15 3.97
CA SER A 27 14.69 0.53 5.27
C SER A 27 13.65 -0.08 6.20
N ALA A 28 13.95 -0.08 7.50
CA ALA A 28 13.02 -0.52 8.53
C ALA A 28 13.36 0.12 9.87
N LYS A 29 12.35 0.23 10.77
CA LYS A 29 12.52 0.83 12.10
C LYS A 29 13.61 0.15 12.95
N SER A 30 13.73 -1.17 12.85
CA SER A 30 14.76 -1.94 13.57
C SER A 30 15.54 -2.80 12.58
N LEU A 31 16.85 -2.57 12.48
CA LEU A 31 17.76 -3.36 11.66
C LEU A 31 18.10 -4.70 12.32
N SER A 32 18.11 -4.74 13.66
CA SER A 32 18.47 -5.91 14.47
C SER A 32 17.35 -6.95 14.59
N LYS A 33 16.12 -6.62 14.24
CA LYS A 33 15.00 -7.57 14.30
C LYS A 33 15.30 -8.81 13.46
N LYS A 34 15.28 -10.00 14.05
CA LYS A 34 15.38 -11.27 13.32
C LYS A 34 14.31 -11.33 12.22
N ARG A 35 14.74 -11.55 10.99
CA ARG A 35 13.87 -11.73 9.82
C ARG A 35 14.19 -13.07 9.19
N SER A 36 13.18 -13.72 8.65
CA SER A 36 13.35 -14.96 7.87
C SER A 36 14.16 -14.76 6.58
N LEU A 37 14.51 -13.51 6.28
CA LEU A 37 15.17 -13.09 5.05
C LEU A 37 16.54 -12.48 5.32
N LYS A 38 17.56 -12.97 4.62
CA LYS A 38 18.88 -12.35 4.58
C LYS A 38 18.89 -11.26 3.49
N ILE A 39 18.74 -10.01 3.91
CA ILE A 39 18.91 -8.85 3.04
C ILE A 39 20.38 -8.42 3.12
N PRO A 40 21.08 -8.24 1.98
CA PRO A 40 22.47 -7.80 1.96
C PRO A 40 22.65 -6.49 2.73
N LYS A 41 23.71 -6.39 3.55
CA LYS A 41 23.99 -5.19 4.36
C LYS A 41 24.06 -3.91 3.53
N LYS A 42 24.59 -3.98 2.32
CA LYS A 42 24.75 -2.85 1.40
C LYS A 42 23.42 -2.24 0.93
N LEU A 43 22.31 -2.96 1.03
CA LEU A 43 20.99 -2.46 0.65
C LEU A 43 20.29 -1.74 1.80
N TRP A 44 20.83 -1.81 3.02
CA TRP A 44 20.18 -1.19 4.17
C TRP A 44 20.40 0.31 4.20
N LEU A 45 19.32 1.06 4.17
CA LEU A 45 19.30 2.51 4.34
C LEU A 45 18.71 2.87 5.71
N LYS A 46 19.50 3.50 6.56
CA LYS A 46 19.09 3.89 7.92
C LYS A 46 17.97 4.90 7.91
N ASN A 47 18.04 5.90 7.03
CA ASN A 47 17.02 6.93 6.88
C ASN A 47 16.32 6.78 5.51
N CYS A 48 15.08 6.27 5.52
CA CYS A 48 14.31 6.04 4.29
C CYS A 48 14.05 7.32 3.47
N LEU A 49 14.02 8.50 4.11
CA LEU A 49 13.79 9.76 3.41
C LEU A 49 14.92 10.10 2.43
N LEU A 50 16.13 9.62 2.66
CA LEU A 50 17.22 9.85 1.71
C LEU A 50 16.92 9.23 0.34
N ALA A 51 16.25 8.09 0.29
CA ALA A 51 15.89 7.44 -0.98
C ALA A 51 15.02 8.33 -1.88
N THR A 52 14.22 9.22 -1.30
CA THR A 52 13.34 10.09 -2.08
C THR A 52 14.10 11.12 -2.93
N ARG A 53 15.36 11.41 -2.59
CA ARG A 53 16.21 12.42 -3.23
C ARG A 53 17.23 11.84 -4.20
N LEU A 54 17.44 10.53 -4.19
CA LEU A 54 18.41 9.87 -5.04
C LEU A 54 17.89 9.77 -6.48
N LYS A 55 18.73 10.14 -7.44
CA LYS A 55 18.34 10.13 -8.87
C LYS A 55 18.05 8.74 -9.40
N GLU A 56 18.81 7.76 -8.94
CA GLU A 56 18.70 6.35 -9.33
C GLU A 56 17.45 5.63 -8.79
N VAL A 57 16.70 6.26 -7.91
CA VAL A 57 15.44 5.70 -7.36
C VAL A 57 14.27 6.21 -8.17
N ASP A 58 13.54 5.33 -8.82
CA ASP A 58 12.32 5.66 -9.57
C ASP A 58 11.06 5.51 -8.73
N ILE A 59 11.03 4.47 -7.88
CA ILE A 59 9.81 4.04 -7.16
C ILE A 59 10.11 3.89 -5.67
N ILE A 60 9.25 4.45 -4.85
CA ILE A 60 9.21 4.21 -3.39
C ILE A 60 8.04 3.27 -3.07
N ILE A 61 8.34 2.19 -2.35
CA ILE A 61 7.32 1.25 -1.86
C ILE A 61 7.19 1.43 -0.35
N GLU A 62 6.04 1.94 0.10
CA GLU A 62 5.74 2.20 1.50
C GLU A 62 4.88 1.07 2.10
N LEU A 63 5.43 0.39 3.10
CA LEU A 63 4.81 -0.72 3.84
C LEU A 63 4.93 -0.51 5.36
N ILE A 64 4.98 0.74 5.81
CA ILE A 64 5.21 1.09 7.22
C ILE A 64 3.88 1.08 7.98
N GLY A 65 2.85 1.69 7.40
CA GLY A 65 1.56 1.86 8.05
C GLY A 65 1.46 3.12 8.92
N GLY A 66 0.22 3.42 9.33
CA GLY A 66 -0.11 4.64 10.07
C GLY A 66 -0.25 5.88 9.18
N SER A 67 -1.12 6.81 9.57
CA SER A 67 -1.40 8.02 8.78
C SER A 67 -0.44 9.18 9.07
N GLU A 68 0.39 9.08 10.10
CA GLU A 68 1.29 10.15 10.54
C GLU A 68 2.75 9.69 10.63
N GLY A 69 3.62 10.62 10.96
CA GLY A 69 5.04 10.33 11.20
C GLY A 69 5.81 10.04 9.93
N ILE A 70 6.66 8.99 9.98
CA ILE A 70 7.64 8.71 8.91
C ILE A 70 6.98 8.22 7.61
N ALA A 71 5.88 7.47 7.69
CA ALA A 71 5.16 6.98 6.52
C ALA A 71 4.60 8.16 5.70
N LYS A 72 3.91 9.10 6.37
CA LYS A 72 3.41 10.32 5.75
C LYS A 72 4.53 11.11 5.09
N LYS A 73 5.60 11.42 5.86
CA LYS A 73 6.74 12.19 5.35
C LYS A 73 7.35 11.53 4.11
N LEU A 74 7.55 10.22 4.15
CA LEU A 74 8.14 9.46 3.06
C LEU A 74 7.33 9.58 1.77
N VAL A 75 6.02 9.36 1.84
CA VAL A 75 5.14 9.40 0.66
C VAL A 75 5.03 10.82 0.10
N PHE A 76 4.82 11.82 0.97
CA PHE A 76 4.77 13.22 0.53
C PHE A 76 6.08 13.67 -0.12
N GLU A 77 7.24 13.38 0.49
CA GLU A 77 8.54 13.74 -0.08
C GLU A 77 8.84 12.97 -1.37
N ALA A 78 8.49 11.70 -1.45
CA ALA A 78 8.67 10.91 -2.66
C ALA A 78 7.93 11.54 -3.86
N LEU A 79 6.64 11.81 -3.71
CA LEU A 79 5.82 12.42 -4.76
C LEU A 79 6.32 13.81 -5.14
N LYS A 80 6.72 14.65 -4.16
CA LYS A 80 7.31 15.99 -4.41
C LYS A 80 8.63 15.90 -5.16
N ASN A 81 9.44 14.87 -4.90
CA ASN A 81 10.71 14.61 -5.57
C ASN A 81 10.54 13.78 -6.86
N LYS A 82 9.34 13.76 -7.42
CA LYS A 82 9.01 13.10 -8.68
C LYS A 82 9.32 11.59 -8.68
N LYS A 83 9.11 10.92 -7.54
CA LYS A 83 9.19 9.46 -7.44
C LYS A 83 7.80 8.87 -7.50
N HIS A 84 7.63 7.78 -8.24
CA HIS A 84 6.43 6.98 -8.18
C HIS A 84 6.28 6.35 -6.80
N VAL A 85 5.06 6.20 -6.31
CA VAL A 85 4.79 5.62 -4.99
C VAL A 85 3.82 4.46 -5.10
N ILE A 86 4.17 3.36 -4.44
CA ILE A 86 3.27 2.23 -4.19
C ILE A 86 3.09 2.13 -2.67
N THR A 87 1.86 2.17 -2.17
CA THR A 87 1.59 2.07 -0.73
C THR A 87 0.50 1.06 -0.40
N ALA A 88 0.69 0.30 0.67
CA ALA A 88 -0.33 -0.55 1.27
C ALA A 88 -0.99 0.12 2.51
N ASN A 89 -0.75 1.40 2.72
CA ASN A 89 -1.14 2.13 3.92
C ASN A 89 -2.55 2.70 3.84
N LYS A 90 -3.52 1.90 4.21
CA LYS A 90 -4.93 2.26 4.24
C LYS A 90 -5.22 3.55 5.00
N ALA A 91 -4.62 3.72 6.19
CA ALA A 91 -4.85 4.89 7.03
C ALA A 91 -4.32 6.19 6.39
N LEU A 92 -3.18 6.12 5.70
CA LEU A 92 -2.61 7.25 4.99
C LEU A 92 -3.49 7.66 3.80
N ILE A 93 -3.92 6.70 3.00
CA ILE A 93 -4.78 6.96 1.84
C ILE A 93 -6.15 7.49 2.28
N ALA A 94 -6.75 6.92 3.33
CA ALA A 94 -8.02 7.40 3.86
C ALA A 94 -7.96 8.85 4.33
N LYS A 95 -6.84 9.28 4.92
CA LYS A 95 -6.70 10.63 5.48
C LYS A 95 -6.17 11.66 4.50
N TYR A 96 -5.29 11.28 3.60
CA TYR A 96 -4.54 12.20 2.74
C TYR A 96 -4.60 11.84 1.25
N GLY A 97 -5.43 10.89 0.85
CA GLY A 97 -5.49 10.38 -0.53
C GLY A 97 -5.64 11.49 -1.57
N ASP A 98 -6.59 12.41 -1.38
CA ASP A 98 -6.81 13.55 -2.30
C ASP A 98 -5.59 14.47 -2.43
N GLN A 99 -4.94 14.75 -1.29
CA GLN A 99 -3.75 15.61 -1.31
C GLN A 99 -2.58 14.92 -2.03
N LEU A 100 -2.41 13.62 -1.78
CA LEU A 100 -1.36 12.81 -2.42
C LEU A 100 -1.62 12.67 -3.93
N ALA A 101 -2.86 12.45 -4.34
CA ALA A 101 -3.25 12.38 -5.75
C ALA A 101 -2.93 13.70 -6.48
N LYS A 102 -3.33 14.84 -5.93
CA LYS A 102 -3.01 16.17 -6.50
C LYS A 102 -1.50 16.40 -6.64
N ILE A 103 -0.69 15.96 -5.66
CA ILE A 103 0.77 16.07 -5.75
C ILE A 103 1.32 15.15 -6.83
N ALA A 104 0.81 13.92 -6.93
CA ALA A 104 1.23 12.95 -7.94
C ALA A 104 0.93 13.48 -9.35
N GLU A 105 -0.27 13.96 -9.59
CA GLU A 105 -0.70 14.56 -10.87
C GLU A 105 0.16 15.75 -11.26
N LYS A 106 0.33 16.71 -10.33
CA LYS A 106 1.18 17.91 -10.54
C LYS A 106 2.61 17.54 -10.94
N ASN A 107 3.17 16.50 -10.36
CA ASN A 107 4.55 16.06 -10.60
C ASN A 107 4.65 14.98 -11.70
N LYS A 108 3.54 14.58 -12.32
CA LYS A 108 3.46 13.56 -13.38
C LYS A 108 4.06 12.22 -12.94
N VAL A 109 3.73 11.78 -11.73
CA VAL A 109 4.12 10.49 -11.15
C VAL A 109 2.91 9.70 -10.68
N ASN A 110 3.03 8.39 -10.60
CA ASN A 110 1.94 7.51 -10.18
C ASN A 110 1.93 7.34 -8.65
N LEU A 111 0.72 7.35 -8.10
CA LEU A 111 0.42 6.91 -6.75
C LEU A 111 -0.46 5.65 -6.85
N GLU A 112 0.12 4.49 -6.52
CA GLU A 112 -0.55 3.20 -6.56
C GLU A 112 -0.84 2.70 -5.14
N PHE A 113 -2.10 2.36 -4.88
CA PHE A 113 -2.57 1.98 -3.52
C PHE A 113 -3.56 0.80 -3.54
N GLU A 114 -3.48 -0.05 -4.55
CA GLU A 114 -4.31 -1.26 -4.68
C GLU A 114 -4.28 -2.12 -3.42
N ALA A 115 -3.09 -2.33 -2.85
CA ALA A 115 -2.91 -3.11 -1.63
C ALA A 115 -3.50 -2.45 -0.36
N ALA A 116 -3.86 -1.19 -0.42
CA ALA A 116 -4.51 -0.46 0.68
C ALA A 116 -6.03 -0.59 0.66
N VAL A 117 -6.63 -1.12 -0.43
CA VAL A 117 -8.08 -1.16 -0.65
C VAL A 117 -8.50 -2.58 -1.02
N CYS A 118 -9.51 -3.13 -0.34
CA CYS A 118 -10.13 -4.44 -0.64
C CYS A 118 -9.14 -5.63 -0.72
N GLY A 119 -7.97 -5.54 -0.04
CA GLY A 119 -6.99 -6.62 0.01
C GLY A 119 -6.41 -6.98 -1.36
N GLY A 120 -6.64 -8.21 -1.83
CA GLY A 120 -6.12 -8.68 -3.12
C GLY A 120 -7.06 -8.46 -4.31
N ILE A 121 -8.20 -7.79 -4.13
CA ILE A 121 -9.17 -7.54 -5.21
C ILE A 121 -8.72 -6.29 -5.98
N PRO A 122 -8.50 -6.37 -7.30
CA PRO A 122 -7.96 -5.26 -8.11
C PRO A 122 -9.03 -4.22 -8.47
N ILE A 123 -9.70 -3.65 -7.47
CA ILE A 123 -10.81 -2.71 -7.67
C ILE A 123 -10.37 -1.33 -8.17
N ILE A 124 -9.28 -0.80 -7.61
CA ILE A 124 -8.78 0.53 -7.98
C ILE A 124 -8.31 0.51 -9.44
N ARG A 125 -7.58 -0.51 -9.82
CA ARG A 125 -7.09 -0.69 -11.19
C ARG A 125 -8.24 -0.89 -12.17
N SER A 126 -9.24 -1.68 -11.81
CA SER A 126 -10.43 -1.86 -12.64
C SER A 126 -11.16 -0.54 -12.90
N ILE A 127 -11.28 0.32 -11.90
CA ILE A 127 -11.93 1.63 -12.03
C ILE A 127 -11.05 2.59 -12.86
N LYS A 128 -9.75 2.69 -12.52
CA LYS A 128 -8.83 3.66 -13.13
C LYS A 128 -8.45 3.33 -14.58
N GLU A 129 -8.32 2.06 -14.90
CA GLU A 129 -7.81 1.60 -16.19
C GLU A 129 -8.89 0.90 -17.01
N GLY A 130 -9.57 -0.10 -16.42
CA GLY A 130 -10.55 -0.91 -17.15
C GLY A 130 -11.82 -0.18 -17.51
N LEU A 131 -12.26 0.77 -16.68
CA LEU A 131 -13.52 1.51 -16.84
C LEU A 131 -13.29 3.00 -17.16
N ILE A 132 -12.11 3.37 -17.64
CA ILE A 132 -11.73 4.78 -17.85
C ILE A 132 -12.65 5.53 -18.83
N ALA A 133 -13.24 4.84 -19.77
CA ALA A 133 -14.18 5.42 -20.75
C ALA A 133 -15.63 5.52 -20.22
N ASN A 134 -15.90 5.04 -19.00
CA ASN A 134 -17.23 5.00 -18.44
C ASN A 134 -17.44 6.10 -17.39
N ASN A 135 -18.64 6.67 -17.35
CA ASN A 135 -19.07 7.54 -16.27
C ASN A 135 -19.64 6.69 -15.12
N ILE A 136 -18.90 6.59 -14.02
CA ILE A 136 -19.32 5.84 -12.84
C ILE A 136 -20.11 6.77 -11.94
N ASN A 137 -21.41 6.60 -11.87
CA ASN A 137 -22.30 7.43 -11.04
C ASN A 137 -22.36 6.91 -9.61
N LYS A 138 -22.17 5.60 -9.39
CA LYS A 138 -22.35 4.99 -8.07
C LYS A 138 -21.58 3.68 -7.94
N ILE A 139 -21.01 3.45 -6.75
CA ILE A 139 -20.32 2.21 -6.39
C ILE A 139 -20.98 1.64 -5.14
N TYR A 140 -21.30 0.36 -5.18
CA TYR A 140 -21.83 -0.40 -4.05
C TYR A 140 -20.88 -1.56 -3.73
N GLY A 141 -20.70 -1.86 -2.45
CA GLY A 141 -19.90 -3.01 -2.07
C GLY A 141 -19.73 -3.17 -0.56
N ILE A 142 -19.22 -4.32 -0.18
CA ILE A 142 -18.78 -4.61 1.17
C ILE A 142 -17.26 -4.43 1.18
N LEU A 143 -16.80 -3.31 1.73
CA LEU A 143 -15.40 -2.90 1.67
C LEU A 143 -14.58 -3.32 2.90
N ASN A 144 -15.24 -3.75 3.97
CA ASN A 144 -14.60 -4.15 5.21
C ASN A 144 -15.26 -5.39 5.82
N GLY A 145 -14.51 -6.49 5.95
CA GLY A 145 -15.02 -7.76 6.49
C GLY A 145 -15.46 -7.67 7.95
N THR A 146 -14.70 -6.98 8.80
CA THR A 146 -15.02 -6.83 10.23
C THR A 146 -16.33 -6.07 10.44
N SER A 147 -16.50 -4.95 9.73
CA SER A 147 -17.75 -4.18 9.82
C SER A 147 -18.94 -5.00 9.29
N ASN A 148 -18.76 -5.73 8.21
CA ASN A 148 -19.79 -6.61 7.67
C ASN A 148 -20.16 -7.71 8.66
N TYR A 149 -19.16 -8.35 9.31
CA TYR A 149 -19.40 -9.36 10.33
C TYR A 149 -20.24 -8.79 11.50
N ILE A 150 -19.84 -7.62 12.03
CA ILE A 150 -20.58 -6.97 13.14
C ILE A 150 -22.03 -6.69 12.73
N LEU A 151 -22.24 -6.04 11.58
CA LEU A 151 -23.57 -5.71 11.11
C LEU A 151 -24.42 -6.96 10.83
N SER A 152 -23.82 -8.01 10.25
CA SER A 152 -24.50 -9.27 9.99
C SER A 152 -24.88 -10.00 11.28
N SER A 153 -24.02 -9.96 12.32
CA SER A 153 -24.32 -10.55 13.63
C SER A 153 -25.43 -9.79 14.34
N MET A 154 -25.46 -8.46 14.22
CA MET A 154 -26.56 -7.64 14.76
C MET A 154 -27.89 -7.98 14.06
N ASP A 155 -27.88 -8.15 12.77
CA ASP A 155 -29.10 -8.39 11.99
C ASP A 155 -29.61 -9.84 12.13
N LYS A 156 -28.73 -10.83 11.91
CA LYS A 156 -29.10 -12.25 11.91
C LYS A 156 -29.26 -12.84 13.33
N ASP A 157 -28.28 -12.56 14.20
CA ASP A 157 -28.22 -13.13 15.55
C ASP A 157 -28.94 -12.24 16.57
N LYS A 158 -29.46 -11.08 16.12
CA LYS A 158 -30.10 -10.06 16.99
C LYS A 158 -29.22 -9.62 18.16
N LEU A 159 -27.91 -9.61 17.96
CA LEU A 159 -26.94 -9.20 18.98
C LEU A 159 -26.83 -7.67 19.04
N GLU A 160 -26.58 -7.17 20.25
CA GLU A 160 -26.20 -5.78 20.43
C GLU A 160 -24.83 -5.50 19.81
N TYR A 161 -24.57 -4.25 19.41
CA TYR A 161 -23.31 -3.83 18.81
C TYR A 161 -22.09 -4.22 19.66
N LYS A 162 -22.19 -4.04 20.99
CA LYS A 162 -21.10 -4.34 21.93
C LYS A 162 -20.71 -5.82 21.91
N ASP A 163 -21.69 -6.70 21.90
CA ASP A 163 -21.48 -8.15 21.89
C ASP A 163 -20.93 -8.62 20.54
N SER A 164 -21.47 -8.08 19.45
CA SER A 164 -20.96 -8.33 18.09
C SER A 164 -19.50 -7.87 17.92
N LEU A 165 -19.14 -6.72 18.52
CA LEU A 165 -17.76 -6.20 18.50
C LEU A 165 -16.82 -7.09 19.33
N LEU A 166 -17.26 -7.57 20.51
CA LEU A 166 -16.46 -8.49 21.34
C LEU A 166 -16.22 -9.80 20.62
N LYS A 167 -17.24 -10.38 19.98
CA LYS A 167 -17.09 -11.57 19.13
C LYS A 167 -16.12 -11.33 17.98
N ALA A 168 -16.26 -10.22 17.27
CA ALA A 168 -15.34 -9.87 16.16
C ALA A 168 -13.88 -9.78 16.65
N LYS A 169 -13.63 -9.18 17.81
CA LYS A 169 -12.29 -9.10 18.42
C LYS A 169 -11.72 -10.46 18.82
N SER A 170 -12.56 -11.40 19.25
CA SER A 170 -12.10 -12.75 19.61
C SER A 170 -11.71 -13.61 18.41
N LEU A 171 -12.24 -13.28 17.24
CA LEU A 171 -11.93 -13.98 15.97
C LEU A 171 -10.68 -13.40 15.27
N GLY A 172 -10.18 -12.22 15.64
CA GLY A 172 -8.97 -11.58 15.11
C GLY A 172 -9.25 -10.32 14.30
#